data_0c6e2175b93d048b1245bfd1713c55cc
#
_entry.id   0c6e2175b93d048b1245bfd1713c55cc
#
_cell.length_a   1.000
_cell.length_b   1.000
_cell.length_c   1.000
_cell.angle_alpha   90.00
_cell.angle_beta   90.00
_cell.angle_gamma   90.00
#
_symmetry.space_group_name_H-M   'P 1'
#
loop_
_entity.id
_entity.type
_entity.pdbx_description
1 polymer ?
#
loop_
_entity_poly.entity_id
_entity_poly.type
_entity_poly.pdbx_seq_one_letter_code
_entity_poly.pdbx_strand_id
1 'polypeptide(L)'
;MNLLDKFYSSFMQDIVSRQLANEDGETQEQAFTRYVLDLLSEAGETENAAVAFDEKALGTSKQHKINGFAISDNYETIDLFISLYEVEEQVYTVQKSEVTRAATRITNFFRKAVYDDYVNEVAESSEIFEFAHTLANYGELKDNLIRVNVSILTNGEYKGDIPDNAEICGYKIFYRVVDIKYIFQISEESHVPIEIDFKEEGFLVPCLPASSDNEDYQSFIAIIPGVCLANLYERYGARLLEQNVRSFLQFSGKINKGIRDTIKKEPHMFLAFNNGLAATADHIELDEDNRYITCLLYTSP
;
A
#
# COMPACT_ATOMS: atom_id res chain seq x y z
N MET A 1 -17.34 -22.87 -4.48
CA MET A 1 -16.54 -22.03 -3.58
C MET A 1 -15.39 -21.52 -4.42
N ASN A 2 -15.30 -20.22 -4.64
CA ASN A 2 -14.21 -19.63 -5.43
C ASN A 2 -12.90 -19.62 -4.62
N LEU A 3 -11.78 -19.25 -5.24
CA LEU A 3 -10.47 -19.24 -4.56
C LEU A 3 -10.45 -18.26 -3.38
N LEU A 4 -11.05 -17.08 -3.55
CA LEU A 4 -11.14 -16.07 -2.50
C LEU A 4 -11.92 -16.56 -1.28
N ASP A 5 -13.02 -17.32 -1.47
CA ASP A 5 -13.80 -17.87 -0.33
C ASP A 5 -13.00 -18.91 0.46
N LYS A 6 -12.19 -19.72 -0.23
CA LYS A 6 -11.31 -20.70 0.42
C LYS A 6 -10.22 -19.99 1.22
N PHE A 7 -9.57 -19.03 0.58
CA PHE A 7 -8.57 -18.18 1.23
C PHE A 7 -9.15 -17.51 2.48
N TYR A 8 -10.32 -16.87 2.35
CA TYR A 8 -10.97 -16.19 3.46
C TYR A 8 -11.18 -17.11 4.67
N SER A 9 -11.66 -18.33 4.43
CA SER A 9 -11.88 -19.30 5.51
C SER A 9 -10.58 -19.70 6.18
N SER A 10 -9.51 -19.96 5.43
CA SER A 10 -8.16 -20.25 5.96
C SER A 10 -7.60 -19.06 6.73
N PHE A 11 -7.65 -17.88 6.12
CA PHE A 11 -7.18 -16.62 6.69
C PHE A 11 -7.83 -16.29 8.05
N MET A 12 -9.16 -16.47 8.17
CA MET A 12 -9.88 -16.25 9.43
C MET A 12 -9.47 -17.26 10.50
N GLN A 13 -9.21 -18.53 10.12
CA GLN A 13 -8.69 -19.55 11.03
C GLN A 13 -7.26 -19.22 11.51
N ASP A 14 -6.41 -18.72 10.63
CA ASP A 14 -5.04 -18.33 10.97
C ASP A 14 -5.03 -17.15 11.95
N ILE A 15 -5.91 -16.16 11.79
CA ILE A 15 -6.07 -15.06 12.75
C ILE A 15 -6.43 -15.59 14.14
N VAL A 16 -7.41 -16.49 14.23
CA VAL A 16 -7.81 -17.09 15.51
C VAL A 16 -6.65 -17.89 16.11
N SER A 17 -5.93 -18.66 15.29
CA SER A 17 -4.79 -19.47 15.73
C SER A 17 -3.65 -18.59 16.25
N ARG A 18 -3.33 -17.50 15.58
CA ARG A 18 -2.31 -16.51 16.00
C ARG A 18 -2.72 -15.83 17.30
N GLN A 19 -3.99 -15.42 17.43
CA GLN A 19 -4.51 -14.84 18.67
C GLN A 19 -4.35 -15.79 19.86
N LEU A 20 -4.72 -17.07 19.68
CA LEU A 20 -4.62 -18.08 20.74
C LEU A 20 -3.18 -18.43 21.12
N ALA A 21 -2.24 -18.30 20.18
CA ALA A 21 -0.83 -18.55 20.42
C ALA A 21 -0.12 -17.38 21.14
N ASN A 22 -0.73 -16.21 21.18
CA ASN A 22 -0.17 -15.03 21.85
C ASN A 22 -0.57 -15.04 23.34
N GLU A 23 0.43 -15.13 24.24
CA GLU A 23 0.25 -15.17 25.70
C GLU A 23 -0.12 -13.78 26.29
N ASP A 24 0.06 -12.70 25.54
CA ASP A 24 -0.13 -11.31 26.01
C ASP A 24 -1.60 -10.85 25.95
N GLY A 25 -2.54 -11.73 25.57
CA GLY A 25 -3.98 -11.41 25.56
C GLY A 25 -4.40 -10.52 24.39
N GLU A 26 -3.76 -10.67 23.24
CA GLU A 26 -4.05 -9.96 21.99
C GLU A 26 -5.51 -10.20 21.54
N THR A 27 -6.15 -9.17 21.01
CA THR A 27 -7.49 -9.30 20.39
C THR A 27 -7.38 -9.85 18.97
N GLN A 28 -8.49 -10.39 18.42
CA GLN A 28 -8.50 -10.84 17.01
C GLN A 28 -8.20 -9.70 16.04
N GLU A 29 -8.64 -8.48 16.33
CA GLU A 29 -8.32 -7.30 15.52
C GLU A 29 -6.82 -7.00 15.52
N GLN A 30 -6.14 -7.14 16.65
CA GLN A 30 -4.68 -6.94 16.73
C GLN A 30 -3.94 -8.07 16.00
N ALA A 31 -4.37 -9.33 16.15
CA ALA A 31 -3.81 -10.48 15.42
C ALA A 31 -4.00 -10.32 13.91
N PHE A 32 -5.18 -9.86 13.46
CA PHE A 32 -5.44 -9.49 12.07
C PHE A 32 -4.49 -8.40 11.60
N THR A 33 -4.36 -7.32 12.38
CA THR A 33 -3.47 -6.20 12.04
C THR A 33 -2.04 -6.71 11.86
N ARG A 34 -1.53 -7.49 12.81
CA ARG A 34 -0.18 -8.08 12.75
C ARG A 34 0.01 -8.91 11.50
N TYR A 35 -0.93 -9.81 11.21
CA TYR A 35 -0.86 -10.67 10.03
C TYR A 35 -0.78 -9.86 8.72
N VAL A 36 -1.63 -8.85 8.59
CA VAL A 36 -1.63 -8.00 7.38
C VAL A 36 -0.34 -7.15 7.29
N LEU A 37 0.17 -6.65 8.41
CA LEU A 37 1.44 -5.92 8.42
C LEU A 37 2.63 -6.81 8.05
N ASP A 38 2.65 -8.07 8.50
CA ASP A 38 3.65 -9.07 8.08
C ASP A 38 3.61 -9.24 6.56
N LEU A 39 2.42 -9.48 5.98
CA LEU A 39 2.25 -9.62 4.52
C LEU A 39 2.69 -8.36 3.75
N LEU A 40 2.32 -7.17 4.21
CA LEU A 40 2.74 -5.91 3.58
C LEU A 40 4.25 -5.70 3.67
N SER A 41 4.88 -6.12 4.77
CA SER A 41 6.34 -6.06 4.93
C SER A 41 7.05 -7.06 4.02
N GLU A 42 6.56 -8.30 3.92
CA GLU A 42 7.07 -9.32 3.00
C GLU A 42 6.92 -8.89 1.54
N ALA A 43 5.79 -8.26 1.21
CA ALA A 43 5.58 -7.64 -0.09
C ALA A 43 6.41 -6.36 -0.31
N GLY A 44 7.16 -5.89 0.68
CA GLY A 44 8.00 -4.69 0.58
C GLY A 44 7.20 -3.37 0.48
N GLU A 45 5.96 -3.34 0.94
CA GLU A 45 5.10 -2.16 0.88
C GLU A 45 5.19 -1.27 2.12
N THR A 46 5.73 -1.81 3.20
CA THR A 46 6.04 -1.07 4.42
C THR A 46 7.33 -1.63 5.04
N GLU A 47 8.03 -0.80 5.79
CA GLU A 47 9.26 -1.17 6.50
C GLU A 47 9.08 -0.90 8.00
N ASN A 48 9.58 -1.81 8.84
CA ASN A 48 9.57 -1.63 10.30
C ASN A 48 8.18 -1.34 10.88
N ALA A 49 7.12 -1.93 10.30
CA ALA A 49 5.77 -1.74 10.79
C ALA A 49 5.59 -2.41 12.17
N ALA A 50 5.01 -1.66 13.10
CA ALA A 50 4.70 -2.11 14.44
C ALA A 50 3.19 -2.07 14.69
N VAL A 51 2.66 -3.12 15.32
CA VAL A 51 1.30 -3.09 15.88
C VAL A 51 1.34 -2.26 17.16
N ALA A 52 0.49 -1.25 17.22
CA ALA A 52 0.33 -0.43 18.41
C ALA A 52 -1.11 0.07 18.45
N PHE A 53 -1.88 -0.44 19.39
CA PHE A 53 -3.29 -0.14 19.49
C PHE A 53 -3.53 1.03 20.45
N ASP A 54 -4.26 2.04 19.98
CA ASP A 54 -4.85 3.07 20.82
C ASP A 54 -6.19 3.52 20.29
N GLU A 55 -7.17 3.60 21.15
CA GLU A 55 -8.52 4.00 20.82
C GLU A 55 -9.15 4.86 21.90
N LYS A 56 -9.75 5.98 21.52
CA LYS A 56 -10.56 6.79 22.41
C LYS A 56 -12.04 6.46 22.21
N ALA A 57 -12.76 6.31 23.33
CA ALA A 57 -14.14 5.85 23.38
C ALA A 57 -15.08 6.59 22.40
N LEU A 58 -16.08 5.86 21.90
CA LEU A 58 -17.15 6.36 21.03
C LEU A 58 -17.93 7.51 21.67
N GLY A 59 -18.30 8.51 20.88
CA GLY A 59 -19.21 9.58 21.30
C GLY A 59 -18.54 10.93 21.56
N THR A 60 -17.23 11.08 21.40
CA THR A 60 -16.55 12.38 21.50
C THR A 60 -16.17 12.91 20.12
N SER A 61 -16.19 14.23 19.92
CA SER A 61 -15.76 14.89 18.68
C SER A 61 -14.25 14.68 18.37
N LYS A 62 -13.48 14.23 19.35
CA LYS A 62 -12.03 13.93 19.24
C LYS A 62 -11.75 12.43 19.21
N GLN A 63 -12.70 11.63 18.81
CA GLN A 63 -12.56 10.19 18.69
C GLN A 63 -11.42 9.84 17.74
N HIS A 64 -10.50 8.98 18.18
CA HIS A 64 -9.41 8.49 17.37
C HIS A 64 -9.19 6.98 17.54
N LYS A 65 -8.54 6.38 16.57
CA LYS A 65 -8.08 4.99 16.60
C LYS A 65 -6.84 4.85 15.72
N ILE A 66 -5.91 4.04 16.18
CA ILE A 66 -4.77 3.52 15.41
C ILE A 66 -4.55 2.07 15.80
N ASN A 67 -4.09 1.25 14.86
CA ASN A 67 -3.78 -0.16 15.07
C ASN A 67 -2.31 -0.48 14.82
N GLY A 68 -1.60 0.39 14.13
CA GLY A 68 -0.18 0.22 13.85
C GLY A 68 0.41 1.42 13.13
N PHE A 69 1.72 1.46 13.08
CA PHE A 69 2.48 2.51 12.41
C PHE A 69 3.81 1.98 11.87
N ALA A 70 4.39 2.73 10.93
CA ALA A 70 5.78 2.59 10.53
C ALA A 70 6.39 3.98 10.29
N ILE A 71 7.68 4.10 10.51
CA ILE A 71 8.46 5.30 10.19
C ILE A 71 9.62 4.86 9.32
N SER A 72 9.79 5.49 8.16
CA SER A 72 10.93 5.22 7.29
C SER A 72 12.24 5.66 7.96
N ASP A 73 13.34 4.94 7.71
CA ASP A 73 14.66 5.19 8.33
C ASP A 73 15.17 6.63 8.16
N ASN A 74 14.72 7.31 7.12
CA ASN A 74 15.09 8.69 6.79
C ASN A 74 14.06 9.73 7.22
N TYR A 75 13.02 9.32 7.94
CA TYR A 75 11.93 10.18 8.42
C TYR A 75 11.14 10.91 7.32
N GLU A 76 11.23 10.51 6.06
CA GLU A 76 10.47 11.15 4.95
C GLU A 76 9.02 10.66 4.86
N THR A 77 8.73 9.48 5.39
CA THR A 77 7.41 8.84 5.31
C THR A 77 6.99 8.26 6.66
N ILE A 78 5.73 8.45 6.98
CA ILE A 78 5.04 7.75 8.07
C ILE A 78 3.90 6.94 7.44
N ASP A 79 3.82 5.66 7.79
CA ASP A 79 2.67 4.81 7.49
C ASP A 79 1.83 4.64 8.75
N LEU A 80 0.54 4.88 8.64
CA LEU A 80 -0.43 4.72 9.72
C LEU A 80 -1.45 3.66 9.31
N PHE A 81 -1.75 2.74 10.22
CA PHE A 81 -2.65 1.62 9.96
C PHE A 81 -3.85 1.67 10.91
N ILE A 82 -5.04 1.51 10.34
CA ILE A 82 -6.30 1.36 11.08
C ILE A 82 -7.06 0.17 10.55
N SER A 83 -7.54 -0.68 11.45
CA SER A 83 -8.23 -1.92 11.11
C SER A 83 -9.74 -1.80 11.28
N LEU A 84 -10.46 -2.30 10.28
CA LEU A 84 -11.88 -2.58 10.26
C LEU A 84 -12.02 -4.11 10.17
N TYR A 85 -12.09 -4.77 11.33
CA TYR A 85 -12.14 -6.22 11.45
C TYR A 85 -13.50 -6.66 11.98
N GLU A 86 -14.14 -7.59 11.27
CA GLU A 86 -15.40 -8.18 11.65
C GLU A 86 -15.29 -9.71 11.67
N VAL A 87 -15.98 -10.33 12.61
CA VAL A 87 -16.02 -11.79 12.73
C VAL A 87 -17.18 -12.32 11.90
N GLU A 88 -16.93 -12.55 10.62
CA GLU A 88 -17.90 -13.04 9.66
C GLU A 88 -17.46 -14.39 9.08
N GLU A 89 -18.42 -15.28 8.78
CA GLU A 89 -18.13 -16.61 8.21
C GLU A 89 -17.81 -16.54 6.69
N GLN A 90 -18.19 -15.45 6.03
CA GLN A 90 -18.04 -15.27 4.59
C GLN A 90 -17.55 -13.84 4.30
N VAL A 91 -16.97 -13.64 3.12
CA VAL A 91 -16.57 -12.32 2.65
C VAL A 91 -17.79 -11.39 2.64
N TYR A 92 -17.69 -10.30 3.37
CA TYR A 92 -18.72 -9.27 3.46
C TYR A 92 -18.28 -7.99 2.76
N THR A 93 -19.23 -7.09 2.50
CA THR A 93 -18.94 -5.81 1.84
C THR A 93 -18.85 -4.70 2.89
N VAL A 94 -17.69 -4.04 2.94
CA VAL A 94 -17.46 -2.88 3.81
C VAL A 94 -18.18 -1.65 3.26
N GLN A 95 -18.86 -0.91 4.12
CA GLN A 95 -19.60 0.27 3.73
C GLN A 95 -18.67 1.50 3.58
N LYS A 96 -18.93 2.37 2.60
CA LYS A 96 -18.19 3.63 2.40
C LYS A 96 -18.16 4.50 3.68
N SER A 97 -19.22 4.51 4.45
CA SER A 97 -19.30 5.24 5.72
C SER A 97 -18.32 4.72 6.78
N GLU A 98 -18.00 3.43 6.79
CA GLU A 98 -17.04 2.82 7.72
C GLU A 98 -15.62 3.23 7.34
N VAL A 99 -15.26 3.14 6.07
CA VAL A 99 -13.98 3.59 5.53
C VAL A 99 -13.77 5.08 5.80
N THR A 100 -14.78 5.93 5.54
CA THR A 100 -14.70 7.37 5.82
C THR A 100 -14.53 7.65 7.32
N ARG A 101 -15.20 6.88 8.17
CA ARG A 101 -15.07 7.00 9.63
C ARG A 101 -13.68 6.57 10.09
N ALA A 102 -13.15 5.47 9.55
CA ALA A 102 -11.79 5.01 9.84
C ALA A 102 -10.75 6.07 9.45
N ALA A 103 -10.84 6.60 8.22
CA ALA A 103 -9.98 7.69 7.76
C ALA A 103 -10.03 8.91 8.70
N THR A 104 -11.22 9.31 9.15
CA THR A 104 -11.40 10.43 10.09
C THR A 104 -10.75 10.12 11.44
N ARG A 105 -10.92 8.91 11.96
CA ARG A 105 -10.39 8.52 13.28
C ARG A 105 -8.88 8.49 13.32
N ILE A 106 -8.24 7.88 12.32
CA ILE A 106 -6.78 7.82 12.26
C ILE A 106 -6.16 9.20 11.98
N THR A 107 -6.83 10.03 11.20
CA THR A 107 -6.44 11.42 10.96
C THR A 107 -6.52 12.26 12.24
N ASN A 108 -7.56 12.05 13.07
CA ASN A 108 -7.67 12.69 14.38
C ASN A 108 -6.55 12.25 15.31
N PHE A 109 -6.17 10.97 15.29
CA PHE A 109 -5.00 10.47 16.02
C PHE A 109 -3.74 11.24 15.60
N PHE A 110 -3.45 11.27 14.30
CA PHE A 110 -2.25 11.94 13.78
C PHE A 110 -2.20 13.43 14.16
N ARG A 111 -3.32 14.15 13.98
CA ARG A 111 -3.42 15.56 14.38
C ARG A 111 -3.13 15.74 15.86
N LYS A 112 -3.71 14.89 16.71
CA LYS A 112 -3.53 14.97 18.15
C LYS A 112 -2.09 14.67 18.55
N ALA A 113 -1.48 13.65 17.94
CA ALA A 113 -0.09 13.26 18.23
C ALA A 113 0.92 14.35 17.82
N VAL A 114 0.63 15.11 16.77
CA VAL A 114 1.54 16.17 16.29
C VAL A 114 1.37 17.50 17.06
N TYR A 115 0.15 17.83 17.52
CA TYR A 115 -0.12 19.19 18.05
C TYR A 115 -0.61 19.27 19.50
N ASP A 116 -1.29 18.25 20.01
CA ASP A 116 -2.05 18.37 21.25
C ASP A 116 -1.37 17.76 22.48
N ASP A 117 -0.04 17.68 22.51
CA ASP A 117 0.72 17.07 23.62
C ASP A 117 0.24 15.66 24.02
N TYR A 118 -0.25 14.92 23.04
CA TYR A 118 -0.81 13.58 23.20
C TYR A 118 0.13 12.63 23.97
N VAL A 119 1.43 12.80 23.81
CA VAL A 119 2.46 12.03 24.53
C VAL A 119 2.27 12.09 26.05
N ASN A 120 1.75 13.21 26.58
CA ASN A 120 1.49 13.38 28.00
C ASN A 120 0.20 12.69 28.49
N GLU A 121 -0.66 12.26 27.55
CA GLU A 121 -1.90 11.53 27.87
C GLU A 121 -1.74 9.99 27.77
N VAL A 122 -0.61 9.53 27.23
CA VAL A 122 -0.30 8.12 26.99
C VAL A 122 0.60 7.58 28.08
N ALA A 123 0.30 6.38 28.59
CA ALA A 123 1.18 5.73 29.56
C ALA A 123 2.51 5.33 28.88
N GLU A 124 3.63 5.53 29.56
CA GLU A 124 4.96 5.15 29.05
C GLU A 124 5.09 3.65 28.72
N SER A 125 4.27 2.81 29.33
CA SER A 125 4.21 1.37 29.06
C SER A 125 3.35 1.00 27.84
N SER A 126 2.71 1.96 27.21
CA SER A 126 1.88 1.73 26.03
C SER A 126 2.74 1.57 24.78
N GLU A 127 2.39 0.61 23.90
CA GLU A 127 3.06 0.38 22.62
C GLU A 127 3.10 1.63 21.71
N ILE A 128 2.13 2.53 21.87
CA ILE A 128 2.04 3.77 21.08
C ILE A 128 2.90 4.91 21.64
N PHE A 129 3.46 4.76 22.86
CA PHE A 129 4.17 5.85 23.54
C PHE A 129 5.40 6.33 22.76
N GLU A 130 6.26 5.40 22.33
CA GLU A 130 7.48 5.76 21.58
C GLU A 130 7.15 6.50 20.28
N PHE A 131 6.10 6.07 19.59
CA PHE A 131 5.64 6.74 18.38
C PHE A 131 5.12 8.15 18.66
N ALA A 132 4.25 8.30 19.66
CA ALA A 132 3.74 9.61 20.08
C ALA A 132 4.86 10.55 20.53
N HIS A 133 5.84 10.04 21.27
CA HIS A 133 7.02 10.79 21.70
C HIS A 133 7.88 11.25 20.51
N THR A 134 8.10 10.37 19.55
CA THR A 134 8.85 10.68 18.32
C THR A 134 8.15 11.78 17.52
N LEU A 135 6.83 11.68 17.31
CA LEU A 135 6.05 12.72 16.60
C LEU A 135 6.09 14.08 17.31
N ALA A 136 6.05 14.08 18.65
CA ALA A 136 6.03 15.31 19.42
C ALA A 136 7.39 16.00 19.48
N ASN A 137 8.48 15.24 19.63
CA ASN A 137 9.76 15.76 20.08
C ASN A 137 10.90 15.65 19.06
N TYR A 138 10.77 14.83 18.01
CA TYR A 138 11.88 14.58 17.10
C TYR A 138 11.92 15.63 15.97
N GLY A 139 12.86 16.59 16.08
CA GLY A 139 12.99 17.70 15.12
C GLY A 139 13.29 17.23 13.70
N GLU A 140 14.16 16.23 13.51
CA GLU A 140 14.50 15.69 12.19
C GLU A 140 13.29 15.09 11.47
N LEU A 141 12.36 14.46 12.20
CA LEU A 141 11.11 13.98 11.62
C LEU A 141 10.29 15.14 11.05
N LYS A 142 10.15 16.22 11.82
CA LYS A 142 9.37 17.40 11.38
C LYS A 142 9.96 18.08 10.16
N ASP A 143 11.28 18.10 10.07
CA ASP A 143 12.00 18.74 8.95
C ASP A 143 12.01 17.87 7.69
N ASN A 144 12.02 16.55 7.83
CA ASN A 144 12.17 15.61 6.74
C ASN A 144 10.84 15.00 6.23
N LEU A 145 9.79 14.98 7.06
CA LEU A 145 8.53 14.35 6.72
C LEU A 145 7.86 14.99 5.51
N ILE A 146 7.72 14.20 4.45
CA ILE A 146 7.16 14.64 3.16
C ILE A 146 5.70 14.19 3.03
N ARG A 147 5.37 12.98 3.54
CA ARG A 147 4.07 12.38 3.35
C ARG A 147 3.70 11.44 4.51
N VAL A 148 2.40 11.32 4.71
CA VAL A 148 1.81 10.33 5.61
C VAL A 148 0.88 9.45 4.80
N ASN A 149 1.11 8.15 4.81
CA ASN A 149 0.22 7.18 4.20
C ASN A 149 -0.72 6.62 5.27
N VAL A 150 -1.98 6.53 4.95
CA VAL A 150 -3.01 5.92 5.78
C VAL A 150 -3.53 4.69 5.08
N SER A 151 -3.28 3.52 5.64
CA SER A 151 -3.80 2.25 5.15
C SER A 151 -4.96 1.80 6.05
N ILE A 152 -6.15 1.68 5.46
CA ILE A 152 -7.34 1.15 6.11
C ILE A 152 -7.37 -0.34 5.78
N LEU A 153 -7.09 -1.17 6.78
CA LEU A 153 -7.03 -2.62 6.65
C LEU A 153 -8.40 -3.23 6.93
N THR A 154 -8.87 -4.15 6.11
CA THR A 154 -10.12 -4.85 6.37
C THR A 154 -10.13 -6.28 5.83
N ASN A 155 -10.78 -7.18 6.57
CA ASN A 155 -11.07 -8.54 6.14
C ASN A 155 -12.34 -8.65 5.30
N GLY A 156 -13.03 -7.53 5.00
CA GLY A 156 -14.14 -7.46 4.05
C GLY A 156 -13.69 -6.99 2.67
N GLU A 157 -14.58 -7.07 1.68
CA GLU A 157 -14.38 -6.53 0.34
C GLU A 157 -14.87 -5.08 0.27
N TYR A 158 -14.07 -4.18 -0.28
CA TYR A 158 -14.42 -2.77 -0.47
C TYR A 158 -14.56 -2.44 -1.97
N LYS A 159 -15.71 -1.81 -2.33
CA LYS A 159 -16.02 -1.42 -3.72
C LYS A 159 -16.28 0.07 -3.90
N GLY A 160 -16.07 0.85 -2.84
CA GLY A 160 -16.31 2.29 -2.87
C GLY A 160 -15.08 3.09 -3.31
N ASP A 161 -15.28 4.41 -3.45
CA ASP A 161 -14.17 5.33 -3.71
C ASP A 161 -13.30 5.47 -2.46
N ILE A 162 -11.98 5.55 -2.67
CA ILE A 162 -11.01 5.84 -1.62
C ILE A 162 -11.21 7.31 -1.17
N PRO A 163 -11.08 7.63 0.13
CA PRO A 163 -11.13 9.01 0.58
C PRO A 163 -10.12 9.91 -0.15
N ASP A 164 -10.52 11.13 -0.48
CA ASP A 164 -9.64 12.10 -1.12
C ASP A 164 -8.43 12.40 -0.25
N ASN A 165 -7.27 12.59 -0.89
CA ASN A 165 -6.04 13.00 -0.23
C ASN A 165 -6.28 14.32 0.51
N ALA A 166 -5.70 14.44 1.70
CA ALA A 166 -5.88 15.59 2.58
C ALA A 166 -4.55 16.27 2.89
N GLU A 167 -4.62 17.48 3.41
CA GLU A 167 -3.49 18.15 4.05
C GLU A 167 -3.83 18.39 5.52
N ILE A 168 -3.07 17.80 6.40
CA ILE A 168 -3.27 17.88 7.85
C ILE A 168 -1.97 18.31 8.49
N CYS A 169 -2.02 19.38 9.26
CA CYS A 169 -0.83 19.85 9.97
C CYS A 169 0.33 20.26 9.03
N GLY A 170 0.02 20.65 7.78
CA GLY A 170 1.02 20.93 6.76
C GLY A 170 1.59 19.70 6.07
N TYR A 171 1.16 18.49 6.43
CA TYR A 171 1.60 17.24 5.82
C TYR A 171 0.54 16.70 4.86
N LYS A 172 1.00 16.13 3.75
CA LYS A 172 0.13 15.45 2.77
C LYS A 172 -0.23 14.07 3.27
N ILE A 173 -1.53 13.80 3.35
CA ILE A 173 -2.10 12.51 3.77
C ILE A 173 -2.64 11.80 2.55
N PHE A 174 -2.19 10.56 2.33
CA PHE A 174 -2.65 9.69 1.26
C PHE A 174 -3.38 8.50 1.86
N TYR A 175 -4.55 8.18 1.32
CA TYR A 175 -5.35 7.07 1.81
C TYR A 175 -5.32 5.91 0.84
N ARG A 176 -5.33 4.68 1.37
CA ARG A 176 -5.62 3.47 0.62
C ARG A 176 -6.45 2.50 1.47
N VAL A 177 -7.14 1.59 0.81
CA VAL A 177 -7.86 0.49 1.45
C VAL A 177 -7.15 -0.81 1.07
N VAL A 178 -6.75 -1.57 2.08
CA VAL A 178 -6.17 -2.90 1.96
C VAL A 178 -7.28 -3.87 2.36
N ASP A 179 -8.05 -4.30 1.39
CA ASP A 179 -9.19 -5.20 1.57
C ASP A 179 -8.81 -6.67 1.40
N ILE A 180 -9.75 -7.57 1.63
CA ILE A 180 -9.50 -9.01 1.56
C ILE A 180 -9.02 -9.46 0.17
N LYS A 181 -9.45 -8.78 -0.91
CA LYS A 181 -8.97 -9.10 -2.25
C LYS A 181 -7.50 -8.72 -2.41
N TYR A 182 -7.13 -7.56 -1.92
CA TYR A 182 -5.75 -7.11 -1.94
C TYR A 182 -4.86 -8.02 -1.08
N ILE A 183 -5.31 -8.36 0.14
CA ILE A 183 -4.62 -9.30 1.03
C ILE A 183 -4.43 -10.65 0.33
N PHE A 184 -5.48 -11.19 -0.31
CA PHE A 184 -5.38 -12.42 -1.10
C PHE A 184 -4.35 -12.29 -2.23
N GLN A 185 -4.30 -11.16 -2.91
CA GLN A 185 -3.37 -10.92 -4.02
C GLN A 185 -1.91 -10.89 -3.58
N ILE A 186 -1.60 -10.35 -2.40
CA ILE A 186 -0.22 -10.30 -1.88
C ILE A 186 0.18 -11.54 -1.08
N SER A 187 -0.75 -12.44 -0.76
CA SER A 187 -0.43 -13.71 -0.12
C SER A 187 0.20 -14.69 -1.11
N GLU A 188 1.08 -15.57 -0.64
CA GLU A 188 1.68 -16.64 -1.47
C GLU A 188 0.64 -17.58 -2.10
N GLU A 189 -0.60 -17.61 -1.60
CA GLU A 189 -1.69 -18.42 -2.12
C GLU A 189 -2.30 -17.86 -3.41
N SER A 190 -1.95 -16.64 -3.79
CA SER A 190 -2.48 -16.03 -5.00
C SER A 190 -1.62 -16.35 -6.22
N HIS A 191 -1.98 -17.38 -6.94
CA HIS A 191 -1.45 -17.67 -8.28
C HIS A 191 -2.31 -17.05 -9.39
N VAL A 192 -3.02 -15.96 -9.10
CA VAL A 192 -3.90 -15.31 -10.08
C VAL A 192 -3.03 -14.50 -11.03
N PRO A 193 -3.09 -14.75 -12.34
CA PRO A 193 -2.38 -13.95 -13.33
C PRO A 193 -2.73 -12.47 -13.24
N ILE A 194 -1.77 -11.60 -13.47
CA ILE A 194 -2.02 -10.17 -13.66
C ILE A 194 -2.31 -9.95 -15.15
N GLU A 195 -3.54 -9.58 -15.46
CA GLU A 195 -3.97 -9.18 -16.79
C GLU A 195 -4.18 -7.66 -16.81
N ILE A 196 -3.48 -6.97 -17.71
CA ILE A 196 -3.53 -5.52 -17.85
C ILE A 196 -4.10 -5.22 -19.24
N ASP A 197 -5.37 -4.84 -19.30
CA ASP A 197 -5.98 -4.29 -20.52
C ASP A 197 -5.81 -2.76 -20.54
N PHE A 198 -4.87 -2.28 -21.35
CA PHE A 198 -4.60 -0.85 -21.46
C PHE A 198 -5.74 -0.05 -22.08
N LYS A 199 -6.62 -0.68 -22.89
CA LYS A 199 -7.78 -0.01 -23.47
C LYS A 199 -8.85 0.24 -22.42
N GLU A 200 -9.11 -0.73 -21.55
CA GLU A 200 -10.02 -0.56 -20.42
C GLU A 200 -9.50 0.48 -19.42
N GLU A 201 -8.18 0.54 -19.22
CA GLU A 201 -7.52 1.57 -18.43
C GLU A 201 -7.54 2.97 -19.07
N GLY A 202 -7.95 3.09 -20.33
CA GLY A 202 -7.98 4.35 -21.07
C GLY A 202 -6.62 4.85 -21.55
N PHE A 203 -5.61 3.97 -21.63
CA PHE A 203 -4.27 4.31 -22.09
C PHE A 203 -3.94 3.70 -23.45
N LEU A 204 -3.15 4.45 -24.21
CA LEU A 204 -2.48 3.97 -25.40
C LEU A 204 -0.98 3.80 -25.09
N VAL A 205 -0.47 2.58 -25.27
CA VAL A 205 0.93 2.23 -25.03
C VAL A 205 1.64 1.99 -26.35
N PRO A 206 2.22 3.03 -26.97
CA PRO A 206 2.92 2.87 -28.23
C PRO A 206 4.14 2.00 -28.06
N CYS A 207 4.39 1.11 -29.01
CA CYS A 207 5.51 0.19 -28.98
C CYS A 207 6.18 0.04 -30.34
N LEU A 208 7.42 -0.43 -30.28
CA LEU A 208 8.22 -0.84 -31.42
C LEU A 208 8.81 -2.22 -31.13
N PRO A 209 8.72 -3.18 -32.08
CA PRO A 209 9.43 -4.45 -31.90
C PRO A 209 10.93 -4.19 -31.90
N ALA A 210 11.62 -4.76 -30.91
CA ALA A 210 13.05 -4.80 -30.89
C ALA A 210 13.51 -6.10 -31.60
N SER A 211 14.48 -5.98 -32.50
CA SER A 211 15.03 -7.18 -33.16
C SER A 211 15.76 -8.03 -32.11
N SER A 212 15.36 -9.28 -31.97
CA SER A 212 16.13 -10.27 -31.24
C SER A 212 16.39 -11.44 -32.17
N ASP A 213 17.64 -11.95 -32.18
CA ASP A 213 17.99 -13.19 -32.89
C ASP A 213 17.55 -14.43 -32.11
N ASN A 214 16.77 -14.27 -31.05
CA ASN A 214 16.31 -15.34 -30.19
C ASN A 214 14.88 -15.76 -30.60
N GLU A 215 14.68 -17.04 -30.82
CA GLU A 215 13.39 -17.62 -31.16
C GLU A 215 12.50 -17.89 -29.93
N ASP A 216 13.06 -17.84 -28.71
CA ASP A 216 12.36 -18.18 -27.46
C ASP A 216 11.49 -17.03 -26.92
N TYR A 217 11.78 -15.78 -27.31
CA TYR A 217 11.01 -14.63 -26.85
C TYR A 217 11.00 -13.48 -27.87
N GLN A 218 9.99 -12.63 -27.76
CA GLN A 218 9.90 -11.37 -28.51
C GLN A 218 10.16 -10.19 -27.56
N SER A 219 10.80 -9.15 -28.08
CA SER A 219 11.08 -7.94 -27.32
C SER A 219 10.46 -6.71 -27.94
N PHE A 220 9.97 -5.81 -27.11
CA PHE A 220 9.36 -4.55 -27.53
C PHE A 220 9.95 -3.40 -26.71
N ILE A 221 10.07 -2.24 -27.35
CA ILE A 221 10.31 -0.97 -26.66
C ILE A 221 8.98 -0.24 -26.61
N ALA A 222 8.51 0.12 -25.43
CA ALA A 222 7.24 0.78 -25.23
C ALA A 222 7.36 2.06 -24.41
N ILE A 223 6.44 3.00 -24.61
CA ILE A 223 6.35 4.23 -23.81
C ILE A 223 5.05 4.16 -23.01
N ILE A 224 5.17 4.02 -21.69
CA ILE A 224 4.04 3.98 -20.75
C ILE A 224 3.93 5.33 -20.04
N PRO A 225 2.76 6.00 -20.05
CA PRO A 225 2.54 7.19 -19.26
C PRO A 225 2.78 6.91 -17.77
N GLY A 226 3.49 7.80 -17.07
CA GLY A 226 3.80 7.60 -15.66
C GLY A 226 2.56 7.46 -14.77
N VAL A 227 1.46 8.12 -15.14
CA VAL A 227 0.17 7.99 -14.46
C VAL A 227 -0.43 6.58 -14.62
N CYS A 228 -0.26 5.97 -15.79
CA CYS A 228 -0.66 4.57 -16.02
C CYS A 228 0.10 3.63 -15.10
N LEU A 229 1.42 3.77 -15.03
CA LEU A 229 2.27 2.96 -14.15
C LEU A 229 1.90 3.15 -12.67
N ALA A 230 1.58 4.38 -12.25
CA ALA A 230 1.14 4.66 -10.88
C ALA A 230 -0.20 3.97 -10.55
N ASN A 231 -1.17 4.03 -11.47
CA ASN A 231 -2.47 3.36 -11.29
C ASN A 231 -2.32 1.83 -11.22
N LEU A 232 -1.45 1.26 -12.07
CA LEU A 232 -1.15 -0.18 -12.05
C LEU A 232 -0.50 -0.58 -10.72
N TYR A 233 0.46 0.22 -10.23
CA TYR A 233 1.09 -0.04 -8.94
C TYR A 233 0.09 0.10 -7.78
N GLU A 234 -0.81 1.07 -7.82
CA GLU A 234 -1.87 1.22 -6.82
C GLU A 234 -2.80 0.01 -6.77
N ARG A 235 -3.05 -0.62 -7.93
CA ARG A 235 -3.93 -1.80 -8.06
C ARG A 235 -3.25 -3.12 -7.70
N TYR A 236 -2.02 -3.33 -8.15
CA TYR A 236 -1.32 -4.61 -8.07
C TYR A 236 -0.19 -4.64 -7.04
N GLY A 237 0.21 -3.47 -6.55
CA GLY A 237 1.25 -3.32 -5.54
C GLY A 237 2.57 -3.98 -5.91
N ALA A 238 3.18 -4.62 -4.93
CA ALA A 238 4.47 -5.28 -5.07
C ALA A 238 4.46 -6.45 -6.07
N ARG A 239 3.31 -7.04 -6.37
CA ARG A 239 3.20 -8.12 -7.37
C ARG A 239 3.70 -7.72 -8.76
N LEU A 240 3.63 -6.45 -9.14
CA LEU A 240 4.26 -5.94 -10.36
C LEU A 240 5.79 -6.02 -10.33
N LEU A 241 6.38 -6.23 -9.16
CA LEU A 241 7.80 -6.17 -8.90
C LEU A 241 8.40 -7.51 -8.45
N GLU A 242 7.59 -8.57 -8.29
CA GLU A 242 8.00 -9.88 -7.74
C GLU A 242 9.22 -10.50 -8.44
N GLN A 243 9.38 -10.30 -9.72
CA GLN A 243 10.57 -10.77 -10.46
C GLN A 243 11.73 -9.76 -10.48
N ASN A 244 11.58 -8.62 -9.81
CA ASN A 244 12.61 -7.60 -9.81
C ASN A 244 13.50 -7.72 -8.59
N VAL A 245 14.70 -8.27 -8.78
CA VAL A 245 15.74 -8.40 -7.72
C VAL A 245 16.15 -7.07 -7.07
N ARG A 246 15.66 -5.93 -7.55
CA ARG A 246 15.89 -4.60 -7.01
C ARG A 246 14.59 -3.90 -6.65
N SER A 247 13.63 -4.63 -6.12
CA SER A 247 12.29 -4.14 -5.80
C SER A 247 12.27 -2.96 -4.82
N PHE A 248 13.31 -2.77 -4.03
CA PHE A 248 13.37 -1.70 -3.03
C PHE A 248 14.55 -0.76 -3.23
N LEU A 249 14.31 0.37 -3.90
CA LEU A 249 15.16 1.54 -3.76
C LEU A 249 14.44 2.52 -2.83
N GLN A 250 15.03 2.75 -1.65
CA GLN A 250 14.52 3.72 -0.68
C GLN A 250 14.17 5.04 -1.38
N PHE A 251 13.01 5.58 -1.06
CA PHE A 251 12.49 6.83 -1.63
C PHE A 251 13.48 8.00 -1.48
N SER A 252 14.28 7.98 -0.43
CA SER A 252 15.33 8.93 -0.08
C SER A 252 16.65 8.74 -0.80
N GLY A 253 16.84 7.64 -1.51
CA GLY A 253 18.08 7.38 -2.24
C GLY A 253 18.42 8.53 -3.19
N LYS A 254 19.71 8.88 -3.31
CA LYS A 254 20.19 9.96 -4.18
C LYS A 254 19.64 9.86 -5.61
N ILE A 255 19.42 8.62 -6.10
CA ILE A 255 18.85 8.34 -7.43
C ILE A 255 17.38 8.75 -7.47
N ASN A 256 16.57 8.31 -6.50
CA ASN A 256 15.15 8.61 -6.44
C ASN A 256 14.88 10.10 -6.19
N LYS A 257 15.75 10.76 -5.43
CA LYS A 257 15.71 12.22 -5.29
C LYS A 257 15.95 12.92 -6.63
N GLY A 258 16.90 12.44 -7.44
CA GLY A 258 17.15 12.95 -8.80
C GLY A 258 15.95 12.74 -9.73
N ILE A 259 15.33 11.55 -9.71
CA ILE A 259 14.12 11.24 -10.48
C ILE A 259 12.98 12.19 -10.09
N ARG A 260 12.72 12.36 -8.79
CA ARG A 260 11.71 13.27 -8.27
C ARG A 260 11.94 14.72 -8.67
N ASP A 261 13.18 15.16 -8.62
CA ASP A 261 13.56 16.52 -9.04
C ASP A 261 13.29 16.74 -10.53
N THR A 262 13.59 15.75 -11.37
CA THR A 262 13.29 15.78 -12.81
C THR A 262 11.78 15.89 -13.05
N ILE A 263 10.97 15.05 -12.39
CA ILE A 263 9.50 15.09 -12.53
C ILE A 263 8.93 16.44 -12.12
N LYS A 264 9.46 17.06 -11.06
CA LYS A 264 8.97 18.35 -10.53
C LYS A 264 9.41 19.56 -11.35
N LYS A 265 10.66 19.56 -11.81
CA LYS A 265 11.29 20.76 -12.41
C LYS A 265 11.28 20.72 -13.93
N GLU A 266 11.52 19.56 -14.52
CA GLU A 266 11.72 19.36 -15.94
C GLU A 266 11.06 18.07 -16.47
N PRO A 267 9.73 17.90 -16.31
CA PRO A 267 9.04 16.64 -16.62
C PRO A 267 9.22 16.21 -18.08
N HIS A 268 9.38 17.14 -19.02
CA HIS A 268 9.64 16.85 -20.44
C HIS A 268 10.99 16.19 -20.70
N MET A 269 11.94 16.30 -19.76
CA MET A 269 13.26 15.69 -19.86
C MET A 269 13.31 14.29 -19.19
N PHE A 270 12.21 13.81 -18.66
CA PHE A 270 12.18 12.55 -17.90
C PHE A 270 12.75 11.38 -18.69
N LEU A 271 12.32 11.19 -19.93
CA LEU A 271 12.80 10.10 -20.79
C LEU A 271 14.29 10.23 -21.17
N ALA A 272 14.82 11.46 -21.21
CA ALA A 272 16.22 11.69 -21.55
C ALA A 272 17.17 11.50 -20.36
N PHE A 273 16.69 11.77 -19.15
CA PHE A 273 17.53 11.75 -17.94
C PHE A 273 17.41 10.48 -17.11
N ASN A 274 16.39 9.67 -17.35
CA ASN A 274 16.14 8.47 -16.58
C ASN A 274 16.23 7.20 -17.44
N ASN A 275 16.71 6.13 -16.85
CA ASN A 275 16.74 4.81 -17.47
C ASN A 275 15.31 4.28 -17.62
N GLY A 276 15.12 3.42 -18.63
CA GLY A 276 13.88 2.67 -18.81
C GLY A 276 13.71 1.57 -17.76
N LEU A 277 12.53 0.99 -17.73
CA LEU A 277 12.20 -0.22 -16.98
C LEU A 277 12.24 -1.41 -17.93
N ALA A 278 12.70 -2.56 -17.46
CA ALA A 278 12.56 -3.83 -18.14
C ALA A 278 11.48 -4.65 -17.42
N ALA A 279 10.60 -5.27 -18.19
CA ALA A 279 9.57 -6.16 -17.69
C ALA A 279 9.47 -7.38 -18.61
N THR A 280 9.07 -8.51 -18.06
CA THR A 280 8.73 -9.72 -18.80
C THR A 280 7.22 -9.96 -18.68
N ALA A 281 6.61 -10.49 -19.72
CA ALA A 281 5.22 -10.90 -19.73
C ALA A 281 5.11 -12.25 -20.46
N ASP A 282 4.17 -13.10 -20.04
CA ASP A 282 3.93 -14.39 -20.68
C ASP A 282 3.24 -14.22 -22.02
N HIS A 283 2.43 -13.18 -22.12
CA HIS A 283 1.69 -12.86 -23.35
C HIS A 283 1.53 -11.36 -23.53
N ILE A 284 1.66 -10.90 -24.77
CA ILE A 284 1.45 -9.52 -25.20
C ILE A 284 0.47 -9.51 -26.35
N GLU A 285 -0.58 -8.72 -26.24
CA GLU A 285 -1.47 -8.42 -27.36
C GLU A 285 -1.14 -7.05 -27.95
N LEU A 286 -1.12 -7.00 -29.27
CA LEU A 286 -0.91 -5.78 -30.04
C LEU A 286 -2.21 -5.36 -30.74
N ASP A 287 -2.30 -4.11 -31.13
CA ASP A 287 -3.33 -3.63 -32.03
C ASP A 287 -3.16 -4.19 -33.47
N GLU A 288 -4.14 -3.99 -34.35
CA GLU A 288 -4.12 -4.48 -35.72
C GLU A 288 -2.90 -4.02 -36.53
N ASP A 289 -2.35 -2.86 -36.23
CA ASP A 289 -1.19 -2.28 -36.90
C ASP A 289 0.15 -2.61 -36.22
N ASN A 290 0.15 -3.36 -35.12
CA ASN A 290 1.32 -3.67 -34.26
C ASN A 290 2.05 -2.42 -33.74
N ARG A 291 1.32 -1.36 -33.46
CA ARG A 291 1.86 -0.09 -32.98
C ARG A 291 1.64 0.17 -31.50
N TYR A 292 0.66 -0.51 -30.92
CA TYR A 292 0.27 -0.32 -29.52
C TYR A 292 0.13 -1.66 -28.83
N ILE A 293 0.65 -1.74 -27.60
CA ILE A 293 0.34 -2.85 -26.71
C ILE A 293 -1.06 -2.61 -26.17
N THR A 294 -1.93 -3.60 -26.34
CA THR A 294 -3.33 -3.55 -25.89
C THR A 294 -3.56 -4.32 -24.62
N CYS A 295 -2.83 -5.45 -24.43
CA CYS A 295 -2.92 -6.26 -23.25
C CYS A 295 -1.55 -6.85 -22.88
N LEU A 296 -1.30 -6.98 -21.59
CA LEU A 296 -0.19 -7.75 -21.02
C LEU A 296 -0.76 -8.79 -20.06
N LEU A 297 -0.35 -10.03 -20.21
CA LEU A 297 -0.59 -11.11 -19.27
C LEU A 297 0.73 -11.45 -18.57
N TYR A 298 0.71 -11.43 -17.26
CA TYR A 298 1.83 -11.76 -16.41
C TYR A 298 1.40 -12.82 -15.41
N THR A 299 2.06 -13.96 -15.39
CA THR A 299 1.86 -14.99 -14.37
C THR A 299 3.07 -14.99 -13.46
N SER A 300 2.85 -14.93 -12.17
CA SER A 300 3.89 -15.20 -11.18
C SER A 300 4.29 -16.67 -11.30
N PRO A 301 5.58 -17.02 -11.33
CA PRO A 301 6.03 -18.39 -11.43
C PRO A 301 5.62 -19.25 -10.24
#